data_4a6950e875cc43b83d358aacba7a84f3
#
_entry.id   4a6950e875cc43b83d358aacba7a84f3
#
_cell.length_a   1.000
_cell.length_b   1.000
_cell.length_c   1.000
_cell.angle_alpha   90.00
_cell.angle_beta   90.00
_cell.angle_gamma   90.00
#
_symmetry.space_group_name_H-M   'P 1'
#
loop_
_entity.id
_entity.type
_entity.pdbx_description
1 polymer ?
#
loop_
_entity_poly.entity_id
_entity_poly.type
_entity_poly.pdbx_seq_one_letter_code
_entity_poly.pdbx_strand_id
1 'polypeptide(L)'
;MLDISKAAEPRSDQQNYDDYIAGPRVVTIAAVKSGSSEQPVELHLVEHPGKPYKPGKSMVRVLMAAWGKDASQFVGRRMRLYGDPTIKFGKAEVGGIRISHLSH
;
A
#
# COMPACT_ATOMS: atom_id res chain seq x y z
N MET A 1 28.05 10.99 -18.64
CA MET A 1 27.98 10.07 -17.49
C MET A 1 26.55 9.74 -17.18
N LEU A 2 26.22 8.47 -16.96
CA LEU A 2 24.89 8.03 -16.62
C LEU A 2 24.72 8.04 -15.10
N ASP A 3 23.78 8.84 -14.62
CA ASP A 3 23.45 8.91 -13.19
C ASP A 3 22.24 8.03 -12.91
N ILE A 4 22.42 7.00 -12.08
CA ILE A 4 21.38 6.03 -11.75
C ILE A 4 20.64 6.35 -10.44
N SER A 5 20.93 7.48 -9.79
CA SER A 5 20.34 7.81 -8.50
C SER A 5 18.80 7.90 -8.55
N LYS A 6 18.24 8.40 -9.63
CA LYS A 6 16.79 8.47 -9.81
C LYS A 6 16.12 7.10 -9.88
N ALA A 7 16.83 6.09 -10.39
CA ALA A 7 16.30 4.73 -10.44
C ALA A 7 16.19 4.10 -9.05
N ALA A 8 16.92 4.63 -8.07
CA ALA A 8 16.87 4.16 -6.68
C ALA A 8 15.89 4.95 -5.82
N GLU A 9 15.31 6.04 -6.33
CA GLU A 9 14.34 6.83 -5.58
C GLU A 9 13.01 6.07 -5.43
N PRO A 10 12.33 6.20 -4.28
CA PRO A 10 10.98 5.66 -4.13
C PRO A 10 10.03 6.25 -5.15
N ARG A 11 9.06 5.46 -5.59
CA ARG A 11 8.04 5.94 -6.53
C ARG A 11 7.13 6.96 -5.86
N SER A 12 6.97 8.14 -6.50
CA SER A 12 6.11 9.19 -5.97
C SER A 12 4.63 9.00 -6.30
N ASP A 13 4.29 8.07 -7.19
CA ASP A 13 2.92 7.82 -7.67
C ASP A 13 2.18 6.77 -6.85
N GLN A 14 2.75 6.29 -5.76
CA GLN A 14 2.11 5.34 -4.85
C GLN A 14 2.70 5.49 -3.45
N GLN A 15 1.95 4.98 -2.45
CA GLN A 15 2.46 4.88 -1.10
C GLN A 15 3.63 3.90 -1.06
N ASN A 16 4.68 4.22 -0.33
CA ASN A 16 5.86 3.37 -0.20
C ASN A 16 6.37 3.39 1.23
N TYR A 17 7.35 2.53 1.52
CA TYR A 17 7.89 2.35 2.86
C TYR A 17 8.35 3.68 3.49
N ASP A 18 8.99 4.54 2.71
CA ASP A 18 9.54 5.80 3.23
C ASP A 18 8.45 6.72 3.79
N ASP A 19 7.22 6.64 3.29
CA ASP A 19 6.10 7.42 3.79
C ASP A 19 5.71 7.02 5.23
N TYR A 20 6.14 5.86 5.69
CA TYR A 20 5.75 5.28 7.00
C TYR A 20 6.92 5.12 7.96
N ILE A 21 8.10 5.65 7.64
CA ILE A 21 9.28 5.59 8.52
C ILE A 21 9.00 6.31 9.85
N ALA A 22 8.27 7.43 9.81
CA ALA A 22 7.95 8.21 11.00
C ALA A 22 6.92 7.53 11.92
N GLY A 23 6.20 6.51 11.44
CA GLY A 23 5.23 5.77 12.22
C GLY A 23 3.99 5.37 11.43
N PRO A 24 3.08 4.60 12.05
CA PRO A 24 1.84 4.18 11.42
C PRO A 24 0.90 5.35 11.13
N ARG A 25 0.02 5.16 10.14
CA ARG A 25 -1.02 6.14 9.79
C ARG A 25 -2.34 5.44 9.57
N VAL A 26 -3.42 6.09 10.01
CA VAL A 26 -4.78 5.66 9.69
C VAL A 26 -5.20 6.36 8.40
N VAL A 27 -5.70 5.58 7.45
CA VAL A 27 -6.13 6.10 6.15
C VAL A 27 -7.54 5.60 5.83
N THR A 28 -8.26 6.39 5.01
CA THR A 28 -9.63 6.10 4.59
C THR A 28 -9.64 5.80 3.10
N ILE A 29 -10.32 4.74 2.70
CA ILE A 29 -10.40 4.33 1.30
C ILE A 29 -11.41 5.22 0.57
N ALA A 30 -10.94 5.96 -0.44
CA ALA A 30 -11.79 6.81 -1.29
C ALA A 30 -12.31 6.04 -2.50
N ALA A 31 -11.48 5.15 -3.08
CA ALA A 31 -11.85 4.37 -4.25
C ALA A 31 -10.93 3.14 -4.35
N VAL A 32 -11.42 2.11 -5.02
CA VAL A 32 -10.62 0.92 -5.35
C VAL A 32 -10.59 0.80 -6.87
N LYS A 33 -9.40 0.64 -7.43
CA LYS A 33 -9.20 0.52 -8.88
C LYS A 33 -8.34 -0.69 -9.20
N SER A 34 -8.44 -1.17 -10.43
CA SER A 34 -7.55 -2.21 -10.94
C SER A 34 -6.18 -1.62 -11.20
N GLY A 35 -5.14 -2.36 -10.81
CA GLY A 35 -3.76 -2.00 -11.05
C GLY A 35 -3.11 -2.87 -12.12
N SER A 36 -1.79 -3.06 -12.00
CA SER A 36 -1.00 -3.91 -12.90
C SER A 36 -1.14 -5.39 -12.53
N SER A 37 -0.56 -6.28 -13.35
CA SER A 37 -0.54 -7.70 -13.05
C SER A 37 0.27 -8.03 -11.78
N GLU A 38 1.26 -7.21 -11.45
CA GLU A 38 2.08 -7.38 -10.24
C GLU A 38 1.43 -6.80 -9.00
N GLN A 39 0.70 -5.70 -9.17
CA GLN A 39 -0.03 -5.01 -8.10
C GLN A 39 -1.47 -4.80 -8.58
N PRO A 40 -2.30 -5.84 -8.52
CA PRO A 40 -3.61 -5.83 -9.18
C PRO A 40 -4.67 -4.94 -8.54
N VAL A 41 -4.41 -4.45 -7.33
CA VAL A 41 -5.36 -3.61 -6.58
C VAL A 41 -4.71 -2.28 -6.23
N GLU A 42 -5.45 -1.18 -6.47
CA GLU A 42 -5.06 0.17 -6.03
C GLU A 42 -6.11 0.70 -5.07
N LEU A 43 -5.70 0.99 -3.85
CA LEU A 43 -6.56 1.61 -2.85
C LEU A 43 -6.24 3.11 -2.83
N HIS A 44 -7.13 3.92 -3.39
CA HIS A 44 -6.99 5.37 -3.39
C HIS A 44 -7.46 5.91 -2.05
N LEU A 45 -6.65 6.79 -1.45
CA LEU A 45 -6.81 7.22 -0.06
C LEU A 45 -7.27 8.67 -0.01
N VAL A 46 -8.23 8.95 0.88
CA VAL A 46 -8.74 10.31 1.09
C VAL A 46 -7.62 11.25 1.54
N GLU A 47 -6.78 10.77 2.46
CA GLU A 47 -5.71 11.57 3.09
C GLU A 47 -4.51 11.81 2.17
N HIS A 48 -4.38 11.00 1.11
CA HIS A 48 -3.21 11.05 0.22
C HIS A 48 -3.64 10.96 -1.24
N PRO A 49 -4.33 12.00 -1.76
CA PRO A 49 -4.76 12.00 -3.16
C PRO A 49 -3.56 11.92 -4.11
N GLY A 50 -3.66 11.10 -5.14
CA GLY A 50 -2.59 10.90 -6.12
C GLY A 50 -1.52 9.90 -5.69
N LYS A 51 -1.58 9.37 -4.46
CA LYS A 51 -0.63 8.36 -3.96
C LYS A 51 -1.39 7.15 -3.40
N PRO A 52 -1.93 6.27 -4.25
CA PRO A 52 -2.66 5.10 -3.78
C PRO A 52 -1.73 4.09 -3.08
N TYR A 53 -2.31 3.31 -2.18
CA TYR A 53 -1.66 2.14 -1.61
C TYR A 53 -1.91 0.95 -2.54
N LYS A 54 -0.84 0.28 -2.95
CA LYS A 54 -0.90 -0.90 -3.80
C LYS A 54 -0.47 -2.11 -2.97
N PRO A 55 -1.41 -2.82 -2.34
CA PRO A 55 -1.08 -3.96 -1.49
C PRO A 55 -0.51 -5.12 -2.29
N GLY A 56 0.44 -5.85 -1.69
CA GLY A 56 0.90 -7.12 -2.21
C GLY A 56 -0.13 -8.23 -1.97
N LYS A 57 0.12 -9.41 -2.50
CA LYS A 57 -0.81 -10.55 -2.43
C LYS A 57 -1.23 -10.90 -1.01
N SER A 58 -0.29 -10.87 -0.05
CA SER A 58 -0.61 -11.21 1.34
C SER A 58 -1.55 -10.18 1.97
N MET A 59 -1.39 -8.90 1.64
CA MET A 59 -2.29 -7.86 2.15
C MET A 59 -3.65 -7.90 1.46
N VAL A 60 -3.71 -8.25 0.18
CA VAL A 60 -4.98 -8.49 -0.51
C VAL A 60 -5.75 -9.62 0.17
N ARG A 61 -5.07 -10.69 0.57
CA ARG A 61 -5.69 -11.79 1.31
C ARG A 61 -6.23 -11.34 2.67
N VAL A 62 -5.52 -10.46 3.36
CA VAL A 62 -5.98 -9.86 4.63
C VAL A 62 -7.27 -9.08 4.41
N LEU A 63 -7.31 -8.25 3.38
CA LEU A 63 -8.50 -7.46 3.04
C LEU A 63 -9.69 -8.36 2.70
N MET A 64 -9.48 -9.41 1.92
CA MET A 64 -10.54 -10.36 1.55
C MET A 64 -11.05 -11.11 2.78
N ALA A 65 -10.17 -11.52 3.67
CA ALA A 65 -10.57 -12.22 4.89
C ALA A 65 -11.39 -11.34 5.83
N ALA A 66 -11.07 -10.04 5.89
CA ALA A 66 -11.75 -9.11 6.79
C ALA A 66 -13.03 -8.52 6.18
N TRP A 67 -13.01 -8.16 4.89
CA TRP A 67 -14.08 -7.38 4.24
C TRP A 67 -14.75 -8.09 3.07
N GLY A 68 -14.29 -9.28 2.69
CA GLY A 68 -14.85 -10.03 1.58
C GLY A 68 -14.21 -9.66 0.23
N LYS A 69 -14.78 -10.23 -0.84
CA LYS A 69 -14.21 -10.11 -2.19
C LYS A 69 -14.73 -8.91 -2.97
N ASP A 70 -15.82 -8.28 -2.52
CA ASP A 70 -16.43 -7.16 -3.24
C ASP A 70 -15.76 -5.86 -2.83
N ALA A 71 -14.87 -5.37 -3.70
CA ALA A 71 -14.10 -4.16 -3.44
C ALA A 71 -14.97 -2.91 -3.34
N SER A 72 -16.19 -2.92 -3.89
CA SER A 72 -17.10 -1.78 -3.77
C SER A 72 -17.49 -1.54 -2.30
N GLN A 73 -17.42 -2.56 -1.46
CA GLN A 73 -17.71 -2.46 -0.02
C GLN A 73 -16.56 -1.84 0.78
N PHE A 74 -15.41 -1.61 0.17
CA PHE A 74 -14.23 -1.08 0.86
C PHE A 74 -14.27 0.44 0.99
N VAL A 75 -14.98 1.13 0.11
CA VAL A 75 -15.03 2.60 0.10
C VAL A 75 -15.60 3.13 1.41
N GLY A 76 -14.92 4.12 2.00
CA GLY A 76 -15.29 4.69 3.29
C GLY A 76 -14.74 3.95 4.51
N ARG A 77 -14.19 2.77 4.33
CA ARG A 77 -13.57 2.02 5.43
C ARG A 77 -12.18 2.56 5.73
N ARG A 78 -11.76 2.38 6.97
CA ARG A 78 -10.45 2.83 7.43
C ARG A 78 -9.53 1.66 7.69
N MET A 79 -8.24 1.91 7.52
CA MET A 79 -7.20 0.94 7.87
C MET A 79 -5.99 1.67 8.44
N ARG A 80 -5.24 0.98 9.29
CA ARG A 80 -3.98 1.48 9.81
C ARG A 80 -2.85 0.80 9.08
N LEU A 81 -2.00 1.59 8.44
CA LEU A 81 -0.84 1.12 7.70
C LEU A 81 0.44 1.42 8.47
N TYR A 82 1.43 0.56 8.36
CA TYR A 82 2.73 0.78 8.96
C TYR A 82 3.84 0.29 8.03
N GLY A 83 5.04 0.85 8.20
CA GLY A 83 6.22 0.41 7.48
C GLY A 83 6.85 -0.81 8.14
N ASP A 84 7.07 -1.87 7.37
CA ASP A 84 7.75 -3.08 7.83
C ASP A 84 9.10 -3.16 7.13
N PRO A 85 10.23 -2.97 7.85
CA PRO A 85 11.55 -3.00 7.24
C PRO A 85 12.00 -4.40 6.82
N THR A 86 11.31 -5.44 7.25
CA THR A 86 11.70 -6.83 6.98
C THR A 86 11.14 -7.37 5.67
N ILE A 87 10.26 -6.63 4.99
CA ILE A 87 9.72 -7.05 3.70
C ILE A 87 10.85 -7.11 2.68
N LYS A 88 10.93 -8.25 1.99
CA LYS A 88 12.00 -8.53 1.03
C LYS A 88 11.50 -8.41 -0.40
N PHE A 89 12.39 -7.95 -1.27
CA PHE A 89 12.26 -8.10 -2.70
C PHE A 89 13.46 -8.94 -3.16
N GLY A 90 13.19 -10.18 -3.57
CA GLY A 90 14.25 -11.16 -3.78
C GLY A 90 14.94 -11.48 -2.45
N LYS A 91 16.26 -11.26 -2.37
CA LYS A 91 17.05 -11.48 -1.15
C LYS A 91 17.28 -10.20 -0.33
N ALA A 92 16.94 -9.03 -0.88
CA ALA A 92 17.17 -7.76 -0.22
C ALA A 92 15.98 -7.34 0.63
N GLU A 93 16.23 -6.91 1.88
CA GLU A 93 15.23 -6.30 2.73
C GLU A 93 15.07 -4.83 2.34
N VAL A 94 14.03 -4.53 1.56
CA VAL A 94 13.79 -3.18 1.04
C VAL A 94 12.72 -2.43 1.80
N GLY A 95 11.99 -3.12 2.68
CA GLY A 95 10.86 -2.55 3.39
C GLY A 95 9.59 -2.52 2.54
N GLY A 96 8.47 -2.44 3.21
CA GLY A 96 7.17 -2.36 2.56
C GLY A 96 6.11 -1.89 3.54
N ILE A 97 4.87 -1.83 3.09
CA ILE A 97 3.74 -1.37 3.88
C ILE A 97 2.85 -2.56 4.22
N ARG A 98 2.47 -2.67 5.49
CA ARG A 98 1.52 -3.68 5.96
C ARG A 98 0.33 -3.03 6.64
N ILE A 99 -0.78 -3.77 6.67
CA ILE A 99 -1.99 -3.38 7.38
C ILE A 99 -1.92 -3.97 8.79
N SER A 100 -2.04 -3.12 9.82
CA SER A 100 -2.08 -3.59 11.21
C SER A 100 -3.50 -3.73 11.75
N HIS A 101 -4.40 -2.83 11.32
CA HIS A 101 -5.79 -2.80 11.79
C HIS A 101 -6.72 -2.43 10.64
N LEU A 102 -7.92 -2.99 10.67
CA LEU A 102 -9.00 -2.70 9.73
C LEU A 102 -10.25 -2.31 10.52
N SER A 103 -10.98 -1.32 10.01
CA SER A 103 -12.28 -0.95 10.59
C SER A 103 -13.34 -2.01 10.25
N HIS A 104 -14.40 -1.99 11.01
CA HIS A 104 -15.55 -2.88 10.78
C HIS A 104 -16.48 -2.39 9.69
#